data_5f891bc87bbafc97cb9a1fc197633a93
#
_entry.id   5f891bc87bbafc97cb9a1fc197633a93
#
_cell.length_a   1.000
_cell.length_b   1.000
_cell.length_c   1.000
_cell.angle_alpha   90.00
_cell.angle_beta   90.00
_cell.angle_gamma   90.00
#
_symmetry.space_group_name_H-M   'P 1'
#
loop_
_entity.id
_entity.type
_entity.pdbx_description
1 polymer ?
#
loop_
_entity_poly.entity_id
_entity_poly.type
_entity_poly.pdbx_seq_one_letter_code
_entity_poly.pdbx_strand_id
1 'polypeptide(L)' 'MGINLSTAEAYIISYLENSGQDDGDWDTYGAAKDLRDICDMNGYTDYEQVAPDEFTELLKEHAL' A
#
# COMPACT_ATOMS: atom_id res chain seq x y z
N MET A 1 -9.69 -5.75 15.25
CA MET A 1 -9.57 -4.51 14.51
C MET A 1 -8.97 -4.74 13.16
N GLY A 2 -9.64 -4.28 12.13
CA GLY A 2 -9.16 -4.50 10.79
C GLY A 2 -8.21 -3.42 10.31
N ILE A 3 -7.57 -3.70 9.19
CA ILE A 3 -6.78 -2.73 8.47
C ILE A 3 -7.74 -1.73 7.84
N ASN A 4 -7.49 -0.44 8.03
CA ASN A 4 -8.35 0.60 7.45
C ASN A 4 -7.59 1.40 6.40
N LEU A 5 -8.35 2.17 5.61
CA LEU A 5 -7.80 2.92 4.48
C LEU A 5 -6.75 3.94 4.95
N SER A 6 -6.99 4.58 6.06
CA SER A 6 -6.09 5.61 6.57
C SER A 6 -4.71 5.03 6.93
N THR A 7 -4.67 3.89 7.62
CA THR A 7 -3.41 3.24 7.96
C THR A 7 -2.73 2.66 6.73
N ALA A 8 -3.50 2.17 5.76
CA ALA A 8 -2.94 1.66 4.51
C ALA A 8 -2.23 2.78 3.74
N GLU A 9 -2.86 3.95 3.66
CA GLU A 9 -2.27 5.10 2.99
C GLU A 9 -1.00 5.56 3.70
N ALA A 10 -1.03 5.62 5.02
CA ALA A 10 0.14 6.01 5.81
C ALA A 10 1.30 5.03 5.59
N TYR A 11 1.01 3.75 5.51
CA TYR A 11 2.03 2.73 5.25
C TYR A 11 2.69 2.95 3.90
N ILE A 12 1.89 3.20 2.86
CA ILE A 12 2.40 3.43 1.51
C ILE A 12 3.26 4.68 1.45
N ILE A 13 2.80 5.77 2.07
CA ILE A 13 3.56 7.03 2.10
C ILE A 13 4.91 6.83 2.78
N SER A 14 4.92 6.15 3.93
CA SER A 14 6.16 5.85 4.63
C SER A 14 7.10 4.99 3.80
N TYR A 15 6.57 4.01 3.09
CA TYR A 15 7.36 3.15 2.22
C TYR A 15 8.02 3.96 1.12
N LEU A 16 7.27 4.85 0.48
CA LEU A 16 7.80 5.68 -0.61
C LEU A 16 8.87 6.63 -0.10
N GLU A 17 8.65 7.26 1.03
CA GLU A 17 9.63 8.16 1.63
C GLU A 17 10.93 7.44 1.98
N ASN A 18 10.81 6.25 2.55
CA ASN A 18 11.98 5.43 2.90
C ASN A 18 12.75 4.96 1.68
N SER A 19 12.07 4.87 0.54
CA SER A 19 12.68 4.47 -0.73
C SER A 19 13.24 5.66 -1.52
N GLY A 20 13.13 6.87 -0.99
CA GLY A 20 13.59 8.08 -1.67
C GLY A 20 12.64 8.54 -2.76
N GLN A 21 11.40 8.09 -2.75
CA GLN A 21 10.40 8.48 -3.73
C GLN A 21 9.54 9.61 -3.18
N ASP A 22 8.96 10.39 -4.08
CA ASP A 22 8.03 11.45 -3.72
C ASP A 22 6.62 10.86 -3.78
N ASP A 23 5.92 10.86 -2.65
CA ASP A 23 4.56 10.33 -2.59
C ASP A 23 3.59 11.09 -3.49
N GLY A 24 3.92 12.33 -3.86
CA GLY A 24 3.12 13.12 -4.79
C GLY A 24 3.13 12.58 -6.21
N ASP A 25 4.10 11.73 -6.56
CA ASP A 25 4.18 11.10 -7.88
C ASP A 25 3.34 9.83 -7.97
N TRP A 26 2.61 9.48 -6.92
CA TRP A 26 1.86 8.24 -6.83
C TRP A 26 0.44 8.49 -6.37
N ASP A 27 -0.50 7.68 -6.88
CA ASP A 27 -1.88 7.69 -6.41
C ASP A 27 -1.94 6.86 -5.12
N THR A 28 -1.53 7.47 -4.02
CA THR A 28 -1.44 6.77 -2.73
C THR A 28 -2.80 6.31 -2.23
N TYR A 29 -3.85 7.09 -2.51
CA TYR A 29 -5.21 6.72 -2.10
C TYR A 29 -5.68 5.45 -2.82
N GLY A 30 -5.53 5.40 -4.14
CA GLY A 30 -5.90 4.22 -4.93
C GLY A 30 -5.07 3.00 -4.55
N ALA A 31 -3.77 3.20 -4.35
CA ALA A 31 -2.89 2.13 -3.89
C ALA A 31 -3.30 1.62 -2.52
N ALA A 32 -3.69 2.51 -1.61
CA ALA A 32 -4.14 2.13 -0.28
C ALA A 32 -5.41 1.29 -0.34
N LYS A 33 -6.33 1.62 -1.23
CA LYS A 33 -7.57 0.85 -1.40
C LYS A 33 -7.25 -0.57 -1.85
N ASP A 34 -6.35 -0.71 -2.83
CA ASP A 34 -5.94 -2.02 -3.32
C ASP A 34 -5.21 -2.82 -2.24
N LEU A 35 -4.33 -2.16 -1.50
CA LEU A 35 -3.61 -2.83 -0.41
C LEU A 35 -4.57 -3.33 0.66
N ARG A 36 -5.56 -2.52 1.02
CA ARG A 36 -6.57 -2.92 1.99
C ARG A 36 -7.36 -4.13 1.48
N ASP A 37 -7.72 -4.12 0.18
CA ASP A 37 -8.47 -5.22 -0.41
C ASP A 37 -7.67 -6.52 -0.40
N ILE A 38 -6.38 -6.44 -0.72
CA ILE A 38 -5.49 -7.60 -0.70
C ILE A 38 -5.43 -8.19 0.71
N CYS A 39 -5.24 -7.35 1.72
CA CYS A 39 -5.17 -7.79 3.10
C CYS A 39 -6.50 -8.41 3.55
N ASP A 40 -7.60 -7.81 3.14
CA ASP A 40 -8.93 -8.28 3.50
C ASP A 40 -9.22 -9.65 2.88
N MET A 41 -8.89 -9.81 1.61
CA MET A 41 -9.13 -11.06 0.88
C MET A 41 -8.30 -12.22 1.42
N ASN A 42 -7.11 -11.94 1.91
CA ASN A 42 -6.19 -12.96 2.41
C ASN A 42 -6.24 -13.13 3.93
N GLY A 43 -7.04 -12.31 4.61
CA GLY A 43 -7.12 -12.36 6.06
C GLY A 43 -5.86 -11.86 6.76
N TYR A 44 -5.10 -11.01 6.10
CA TYR A 44 -3.89 -10.43 6.69
C TYR A 44 -4.24 -9.39 7.75
N THR A 45 -3.49 -9.38 8.82
CA THR A 45 -3.66 -8.40 9.90
C THR A 45 -2.57 -7.35 9.88
N ASP A 46 -1.58 -7.50 9.00
CA ASP A 46 -0.44 -6.60 8.88
C ASP A 46 -0.07 -6.47 7.40
N TYR A 47 0.30 -5.27 6.99
CA TYR A 47 0.71 -5.01 5.61
C TYR A 47 1.99 -5.76 5.23
N GLU A 48 2.84 -6.05 6.21
CA GLU A 48 4.09 -6.77 5.97
C GLU A 48 3.86 -8.21 5.53
N GLN A 49 2.66 -8.72 5.72
CA GLN A 49 2.28 -10.07 5.26
C GLN A 49 2.11 -10.13 3.76
N VAL A 50 1.92 -8.98 3.11
CA VAL A 50 1.84 -8.91 1.65
C VAL A 50 3.24 -9.14 1.07
N ALA A 51 3.33 -10.04 0.07
CA ALA A 51 4.62 -10.33 -0.55
C ALA A 51 5.22 -9.07 -1.19
N PRO A 52 6.55 -8.86 -1.08
CA PRO A 52 7.19 -7.67 -1.65
C PRO A 52 6.91 -7.50 -3.14
N ASP A 53 6.90 -8.59 -3.90
CA ASP A 53 6.63 -8.54 -5.34
C ASP A 53 5.21 -8.05 -5.62
N GLU A 54 4.26 -8.53 -4.84
CA GLU A 54 2.85 -8.14 -4.96
C GLU A 54 2.66 -6.67 -4.61
N PHE A 55 3.33 -6.22 -3.55
CA PHE A 55 3.27 -4.83 -3.13
C PHE A 55 3.86 -3.90 -4.19
N THR A 56 4.99 -4.29 -4.78
CA THR A 56 5.64 -3.52 -5.84
C THR A 56 4.74 -3.42 -7.07
N GLU A 57 4.11 -4.51 -7.47
CA GLU A 57 3.19 -4.51 -8.61
C GLU A 57 2.00 -3.59 -8.37
N LEU A 58 1.46 -3.64 -7.17
CA LEU A 58 0.36 -2.78 -6.77
C LEU A 58 0.74 -1.30 -6.91
N LEU A 59 1.93 -0.94 -6.45
CA LEU A 59 2.41 0.43 -6.55
C LEU A 59 2.59 0.87 -8.00
N LYS A 60 3.14 -0.01 -8.85
CA LYS A 60 3.34 0.32 -10.27
C LYS A 60 2.04 0.66 -10.97
N GLU A 61 0.95 0.02 -10.60
CA GLU A 61 -0.35 0.28 -11.20
C GLU A 61 -0.91 1.65 -10.80
N HIS A 62 -0.37 2.25 -9.75
CA HIS A 62 -0.82 3.54 -9.26
C HIS A 62 0.22 4.65 -9.41
N ALA A 63 1.24 4.43 -10.23
CA ALA A 63 2.20 5.48 -10.56
C ALA A 63 1.51 6.54 -11.43
N LEU A 64 1.70 7.79 -11.11
CA LEU A 64 1.11 8.91 -11.86
C LEU A 64 1.99 9.33 -13.04
#